data_5311a60b9443197eb20483906e26fef4
#
_entry.id   5311a60b9443197eb20483906e26fef4
#
_cell.length_a   1.000
_cell.length_b   1.000
_cell.length_c   1.000
_cell.angle_alpha   90.00
_cell.angle_beta   90.00
_cell.angle_gamma   90.00
#
_symmetry.space_group_name_H-M   'P 1'
#
loop_
_entity.id
_entity.type
_entity.pdbx_description
1 polymer ?
#
loop_
_entity_poly.entity_id
_entity_poly.type
_entity_poly.pdbx_seq_one_letter_code
_entity_poly.pdbx_strand_id
1 'polypeptide(L)'
;MRWLETDFGLYALCPDAYVADWDGTEADETAADSAGKIVLPGHGDVLTLGGEPLPVAYLPDVMTFVRWVAADDDEGLERAVEAAAGSADWQDLFEIALGGRYTLLDSATNGSEVEESEVLHVDVPQGRYRVQSLLITPGDEAEFQLDRLVSA
;
A
#
# COMPACT_ATOMS: atom_id res chain seq x y z
N MET A 1 -0.63 -12.25 9.91
CA MET A 1 -0.67 -11.13 8.94
C MET A 1 -2.12 -10.87 8.56
N ARG A 2 -2.54 -9.63 8.60
CA ARG A 2 -3.92 -9.27 8.27
C ARG A 2 -4.00 -8.79 6.82
N TRP A 3 -4.90 -9.39 6.04
CA TRP A 3 -5.12 -9.07 4.64
C TRP A 3 -6.38 -8.25 4.45
N LEU A 4 -6.27 -7.17 3.69
CA LEU A 4 -7.38 -6.32 3.28
C LEU A 4 -7.70 -6.61 1.82
N GLU A 5 -9.00 -6.69 1.49
CA GLU A 5 -9.44 -6.96 0.12
C GLU A 5 -10.09 -5.72 -0.50
N THR A 6 -10.11 -5.66 -1.82
CA THR A 6 -10.76 -4.60 -2.59
C THR A 6 -11.55 -5.17 -3.75
N ASP A 7 -12.66 -4.54 -4.08
CA ASP A 7 -13.46 -4.88 -5.26
C ASP A 7 -13.03 -4.11 -6.51
N PHE A 8 -12.36 -2.97 -6.34
CA PHE A 8 -11.99 -2.06 -7.43
C PHE A 8 -10.52 -2.15 -7.85
N GLY A 9 -9.67 -2.71 -7.02
CA GLY A 9 -8.25 -2.84 -7.32
C GLY A 9 -7.39 -1.65 -6.94
N LEU A 10 -7.94 -0.61 -6.31
CA LEU A 10 -7.18 0.57 -5.91
C LEU A 10 -7.37 0.85 -4.42
N TYR A 11 -6.26 0.89 -3.70
CA TYR A 11 -6.24 1.30 -2.30
C TYR A 11 -5.68 2.71 -2.16
N ALA A 12 -6.13 3.41 -1.13
CA ALA A 12 -5.57 4.70 -0.76
C ALA A 12 -5.07 4.66 0.69
N LEU A 13 -3.85 5.14 0.90
CA LEU A 13 -3.29 5.35 2.24
C LEU A 13 -3.63 6.78 2.64
N CYS A 14 -4.75 6.94 3.31
CA CYS A 14 -5.35 8.24 3.62
C CYS A 14 -4.97 8.68 5.03
N PRO A 15 -4.54 9.95 5.23
CA PRO A 15 -4.33 10.47 6.59
C PRO A 15 -5.61 10.32 7.42
N ASP A 16 -5.47 9.86 8.66
CA ASP A 16 -6.63 9.65 9.54
C ASP A 16 -7.49 10.92 9.66
N ALA A 17 -6.85 12.09 9.68
CA ALA A 17 -7.56 13.37 9.76
C ALA A 17 -8.44 13.66 8.54
N TYR A 18 -8.23 12.97 7.43
CA TYR A 18 -8.98 13.20 6.18
C TYR A 18 -9.95 12.05 5.85
N VAL A 19 -9.88 10.93 6.54
CA VAL A 19 -10.68 9.74 6.20
C VAL A 19 -12.17 10.05 6.11
N ALA A 20 -12.70 10.83 7.05
CA ALA A 20 -14.12 11.20 7.05
C ALA A 20 -14.55 12.01 5.83
N ASP A 21 -13.61 12.70 5.18
CA ASP A 21 -13.85 13.52 3.99
C ASP A 21 -13.51 12.79 2.67
N TRP A 22 -12.95 11.60 2.76
CA TRP A 22 -12.64 10.78 1.58
C TRP A 22 -13.94 10.25 0.96
N ASP A 23 -14.21 10.63 -0.29
CA ASP A 23 -15.47 10.26 -0.97
C ASP A 23 -15.29 9.32 -2.16
N GLY A 24 -14.07 8.83 -2.39
CA GLY A 24 -13.79 7.87 -3.45
C GLY A 24 -13.50 8.46 -4.83
N THR A 25 -13.57 9.77 -4.98
CA THR A 25 -13.37 10.41 -6.30
C THR A 25 -11.92 10.85 -6.53
N GLU A 26 -11.15 11.08 -5.47
CA GLU A 26 -9.80 11.63 -5.56
C GLU A 26 -8.81 10.70 -6.27
N ALA A 27 -9.09 9.40 -6.29
CA ALA A 27 -8.17 8.39 -6.82
C ALA A 27 -8.33 8.11 -8.31
N ASP A 28 -9.32 8.69 -8.99
CA ASP A 28 -9.64 8.38 -10.37
C ASP A 28 -8.47 8.59 -11.34
N GLU A 29 -7.66 9.61 -11.10
CA GLU A 29 -6.54 9.94 -11.97
C GLU A 29 -5.37 8.95 -11.89
N THR A 30 -5.26 8.21 -10.78
CA THR A 30 -4.15 7.27 -10.56
C THR A 30 -4.55 5.81 -10.69
N ALA A 31 -5.79 5.53 -11.08
CA ALA A 31 -6.35 4.18 -11.10
C ALA A 31 -5.60 3.20 -12.02
N ALA A 32 -4.92 3.71 -13.04
CA ALA A 32 -4.19 2.88 -14.01
C ALA A 32 -2.79 2.48 -13.55
N ASP A 33 -2.24 3.11 -12.52
CA ASP A 33 -0.89 2.87 -12.06
C ASP A 33 -0.85 1.81 -10.96
N SER A 34 0.24 1.00 -10.93
CA SER A 34 0.43 0.01 -9.88
C SER A 34 0.69 0.66 -8.52
N ALA A 35 1.33 1.83 -8.52
CA ALA A 35 1.41 2.70 -7.35
C ALA A 35 1.41 4.15 -7.81
N GLY A 36 0.84 5.03 -7.03
CA GLY A 36 0.71 6.44 -7.39
C GLY A 36 0.67 7.34 -6.17
N LYS A 37 0.58 8.64 -6.44
CA LYS A 37 0.55 9.66 -5.41
C LYS A 37 -0.54 10.69 -5.74
N ILE A 38 -1.34 11.03 -4.71
CA ILE A 38 -2.31 12.12 -4.77
C ILE A 38 -1.90 13.14 -3.73
N VAL A 39 -1.93 14.42 -4.08
CA VAL A 39 -1.66 15.51 -3.13
C VAL A 39 -2.99 16.10 -2.69
N LEU A 40 -3.26 16.02 -1.38
CA LEU A 40 -4.44 16.63 -0.77
C LEU A 40 -4.05 17.99 -0.20
N PRO A 41 -4.58 19.11 -0.72
CA PRO A 41 -4.25 20.42 -0.20
C PRO A 41 -4.51 20.52 1.32
N GLY A 42 -3.47 20.86 2.08
CA GLY A 42 -3.55 20.97 3.53
C GLY A 42 -3.46 19.67 4.31
N HIS A 43 -3.38 18.52 3.65
CA HIS A 43 -3.33 17.20 4.30
C HIS A 43 -2.12 16.35 3.90
N GLY A 44 -1.37 16.77 2.88
CA GLY A 44 -0.17 16.07 2.43
C GLY A 44 -0.43 15.03 1.35
N ASP A 45 0.51 14.12 1.20
CA ASP A 45 0.47 13.13 0.14
C ASP A 45 -0.32 11.89 0.54
N VAL A 46 -1.00 11.30 -0.43
CA VAL A 46 -1.69 10.01 -0.31
C VAL A 46 -1.02 9.01 -1.25
N LEU A 47 -0.59 7.89 -0.72
CA LEU A 47 -0.09 6.78 -1.53
C LEU A 47 -1.27 5.97 -2.03
N THR A 48 -1.26 5.65 -3.33
CA THR A 48 -2.26 4.74 -3.91
C THR A 48 -1.59 3.47 -4.40
N LEU A 49 -2.26 2.34 -4.20
CA LEU A 49 -1.83 1.03 -4.69
C LEU A 49 -2.92 0.50 -5.61
N GLY A 50 -2.61 0.41 -6.89
CA GLY A 50 -3.61 0.11 -7.93
C GLY A 50 -3.24 -1.09 -8.78
N GLY A 51 -3.96 -1.25 -9.88
CA GLY A 51 -3.84 -2.36 -10.79
C GLY A 51 -4.94 -3.38 -10.56
N GLU A 52 -4.59 -4.66 -10.45
CA GLU A 52 -5.56 -5.73 -10.21
C GLU A 52 -6.09 -5.70 -8.77
N PRO A 53 -7.32 -6.19 -8.53
CA PRO A 53 -7.91 -6.20 -7.18
C PRO A 53 -7.29 -7.29 -6.30
N LEU A 54 -6.08 -7.05 -5.83
CA LEU A 54 -5.31 -8.00 -5.03
C LEU A 54 -5.44 -7.69 -3.53
N PRO A 55 -5.53 -8.72 -2.66
CA PRO A 55 -5.45 -8.50 -1.23
C PRO A 55 -4.13 -7.83 -0.85
N VAL A 56 -4.15 -6.96 0.15
CA VAL A 56 -2.96 -6.24 0.63
C VAL A 56 -2.78 -6.44 2.13
N ALA A 57 -1.53 -6.54 2.56
CA ALA A 57 -1.13 -6.50 3.96
C ALA A 57 0.02 -5.52 4.12
N TYR A 58 0.26 -5.07 5.33
CA TYR A 58 1.37 -4.16 5.63
C TYR A 58 2.28 -4.75 6.70
N LEU A 59 3.58 -4.75 6.44
CA LEU A 59 4.62 -5.20 7.37
C LEU A 59 5.34 -3.97 7.93
N PRO A 60 5.00 -3.52 9.16
CA PRO A 60 5.55 -2.27 9.69
C PRO A 60 7.05 -2.29 9.93
N ASP A 61 7.62 -3.44 10.31
CA ASP A 61 9.05 -3.56 10.60
C ASP A 61 9.93 -3.26 9.39
N VAL A 62 9.43 -3.48 8.20
CA VAL A 62 10.14 -3.25 6.94
C VAL A 62 9.43 -2.21 6.06
N MET A 63 8.40 -1.57 6.58
CA MET A 63 7.60 -0.54 5.91
C MET A 63 7.23 -0.95 4.48
N THR A 64 6.69 -2.15 4.34
CA THR A 64 6.38 -2.76 3.05
C THR A 64 4.93 -3.18 2.98
N PHE A 65 4.26 -2.74 1.91
CA PHE A 65 2.94 -3.24 1.52
C PHE A 65 3.14 -4.48 0.66
N VAL A 66 2.42 -5.55 0.97
CA VAL A 66 2.51 -6.82 0.26
C VAL A 66 1.16 -7.10 -0.38
N ARG A 67 1.14 -7.30 -1.69
CA ARG A 67 -0.08 -7.67 -2.42
C ARG A 67 0.02 -9.11 -2.87
N TRP A 68 -1.05 -9.87 -2.64
CA TRP A 68 -1.14 -11.29 -2.95
C TRP A 68 -1.51 -11.47 -4.42
N VAL A 69 -0.54 -11.84 -5.26
CA VAL A 69 -0.79 -12.06 -6.69
C VAL A 69 -1.26 -13.49 -6.93
N ALA A 70 -0.48 -14.47 -6.47
CA ALA A 70 -0.81 -15.89 -6.63
C ALA A 70 -0.08 -16.70 -5.57
N ALA A 71 -0.80 -17.44 -4.77
CA ALA A 71 -0.24 -18.38 -3.81
C ALA A 71 -1.38 -19.17 -3.15
N ASP A 72 -1.07 -20.36 -2.65
CA ASP A 72 -2.02 -21.15 -1.88
C ASP A 72 -2.16 -20.64 -0.43
N ASP A 73 -1.05 -20.09 0.12
CA ASP A 73 -1.03 -19.54 1.47
C ASP A 73 0.08 -18.49 1.58
N ASP A 74 0.21 -17.88 2.74
CA ASP A 74 1.23 -16.87 3.03
C ASP A 74 2.33 -17.39 3.97
N GLU A 75 2.47 -18.69 4.10
CA GLU A 75 3.49 -19.29 4.95
C GLU A 75 4.89 -18.89 4.50
N GLY A 76 5.72 -18.40 5.44
CA GLY A 76 7.08 -17.97 5.15
C GLY A 76 7.19 -16.63 4.44
N LEU A 77 6.08 -15.94 4.18
CA LEU A 77 6.08 -14.68 3.44
C LEU A 77 6.91 -13.60 4.12
N GLU A 78 6.81 -13.45 5.44
CA GLU A 78 7.56 -12.43 6.16
C GLU A 78 9.07 -12.61 5.97
N ARG A 79 9.58 -13.84 6.01
CA ARG A 79 10.98 -14.15 5.75
C ARG A 79 11.38 -13.84 4.32
N ALA A 80 10.50 -14.13 3.36
CA ALA A 80 10.75 -13.83 1.97
C ALA A 80 10.85 -12.33 1.72
N VAL A 81 10.01 -11.53 2.38
CA VAL A 81 10.05 -10.07 2.30
C VAL A 81 11.34 -9.54 2.92
N GLU A 82 11.74 -10.03 4.09
CA GLU A 82 12.99 -9.65 4.74
C GLU A 82 14.20 -9.98 3.87
N ALA A 83 14.21 -11.16 3.26
CA ALA A 83 15.28 -11.58 2.36
C ALA A 83 15.33 -10.69 1.10
N ALA A 84 14.19 -10.25 0.60
CA ALA A 84 14.09 -9.38 -0.57
C ALA A 84 14.62 -7.97 -0.32
N ALA A 85 14.73 -7.54 0.94
CA ALA A 85 15.21 -6.20 1.28
C ALA A 85 16.59 -5.88 0.69
N GLY A 86 17.46 -6.88 0.57
CA GLY A 86 18.80 -6.74 -0.01
C GLY A 86 18.88 -6.93 -1.51
N SER A 87 17.77 -7.16 -2.20
CA SER A 87 17.77 -7.36 -3.65
C SER A 87 18.19 -6.09 -4.39
N ALA A 88 18.88 -6.25 -5.51
CA ALA A 88 19.22 -5.15 -6.42
C ALA A 88 18.12 -4.86 -7.44
N ASP A 89 17.05 -5.65 -7.44
CA ASP A 89 15.98 -5.57 -8.47
C ASP A 89 14.84 -4.63 -8.11
N TRP A 90 14.90 -3.95 -6.96
CA TRP A 90 13.91 -2.95 -6.60
C TRP A 90 13.87 -1.82 -7.61
N GLN A 91 12.66 -1.49 -8.05
CA GLN A 91 12.43 -0.41 -9.01
C GLN A 91 11.99 0.85 -8.27
N ASP A 92 12.70 1.95 -8.47
CA ASP A 92 12.31 3.26 -7.93
C ASP A 92 11.11 3.79 -8.70
N LEU A 93 10.06 4.21 -7.99
CA LEU A 93 8.85 4.76 -8.62
C LEU A 93 8.78 6.28 -8.48
N PHE A 94 8.73 6.79 -7.25
CA PHE A 94 8.64 8.22 -6.98
C PHE A 94 8.96 8.49 -5.50
N GLU A 95 9.07 9.77 -5.16
CA GLU A 95 9.20 10.21 -3.77
C GLU A 95 7.86 10.69 -3.24
N ILE A 96 7.63 10.50 -1.95
CA ILE A 96 6.40 10.86 -1.26
C ILE A 96 6.74 11.36 0.16
N ALA A 97 6.03 12.37 0.62
CA ALA A 97 6.17 12.86 1.98
C ALA A 97 5.04 12.29 2.84
N LEU A 98 5.41 11.54 3.86
CA LEU A 98 4.45 10.91 4.77
C LEU A 98 4.84 11.21 6.21
N GLY A 99 3.88 11.11 7.10
CA GLY A 99 4.14 11.22 8.54
C GLY A 99 2.86 11.22 9.34
N GLY A 100 2.78 10.31 10.31
CA GLY A 100 1.65 10.20 11.20
C GLY A 100 0.85 8.94 10.99
N ARG A 101 -0.44 9.03 11.32
CA ARG A 101 -1.36 7.91 11.25
C ARG A 101 -2.18 7.92 9.97
N TYR A 102 -2.24 6.78 9.35
CA TYR A 102 -2.96 6.59 8.08
C TYR A 102 -3.94 5.44 8.19
N THR A 103 -4.95 5.50 7.37
CA THR A 103 -5.89 4.40 7.16
C THR A 103 -5.78 3.97 5.70
N LEU A 104 -5.47 2.70 5.47
CA LEU A 104 -5.48 2.09 4.14
C LEU A 104 -6.87 1.54 3.90
N LEU A 105 -7.52 2.02 2.85
CA LEU A 105 -8.89 1.63 2.50
C LEU A 105 -9.01 1.44 0.99
N ASP A 106 -10.10 0.76 0.58
CA ASP A 106 -10.49 0.73 -0.83
C ASP A 106 -10.85 2.15 -1.24
N SER A 107 -10.16 2.68 -2.23
CA SER A 107 -10.25 4.09 -2.61
C SER A 107 -11.64 4.51 -3.12
N ALA A 108 -12.44 3.58 -3.59
CA ALA A 108 -13.79 3.84 -4.06
C ALA A 108 -14.82 3.92 -2.93
N THR A 109 -14.41 3.59 -1.70
CA THR A 109 -15.29 3.61 -0.54
C THR A 109 -15.39 5.03 0.02
N ASN A 110 -16.56 5.38 0.53
CA ASN A 110 -16.74 6.61 1.29
C ASN A 110 -16.12 6.42 2.68
N GLY A 111 -15.09 7.20 2.99
CA GLY A 111 -14.33 7.04 4.23
C GLY A 111 -15.15 7.21 5.50
N SER A 112 -16.24 8.00 5.46
CA SER A 112 -17.13 8.19 6.60
C SER A 112 -17.97 6.94 6.90
N GLU A 113 -18.03 5.98 6.00
CA GLU A 113 -18.90 4.80 6.11
C GLU A 113 -18.10 3.48 6.24
N VAL A 114 -16.76 3.52 6.20
CA VAL A 114 -15.97 2.31 6.33
C VAL A 114 -15.99 1.75 7.76
N GLU A 115 -15.93 0.43 7.86
CA GLU A 115 -15.83 -0.27 9.14
C GLU A 115 -14.39 -0.70 9.40
N GLU A 116 -14.06 -0.95 10.68
CA GLU A 116 -12.70 -1.39 11.07
C GLU A 116 -12.24 -2.65 10.34
N SER A 117 -13.16 -3.56 10.03
CA SER A 117 -12.84 -4.77 9.29
C SER A 117 -12.46 -4.54 7.83
N GLU A 118 -12.74 -3.34 7.32
CA GLU A 118 -12.53 -2.96 5.92
C GLU A 118 -11.29 -2.10 5.71
N VAL A 119 -10.50 -1.87 6.76
CA VAL A 119 -9.33 -0.98 6.70
C VAL A 119 -8.12 -1.58 7.42
N LEU A 120 -6.93 -1.06 7.09
CA LEU A 120 -5.70 -1.29 7.85
C LEU A 120 -5.20 0.04 8.37
N HIS A 121 -4.76 0.06 9.62
CA HIS A 121 -4.14 1.25 10.21
C HIS A 121 -2.62 1.16 10.05
N VAL A 122 -2.01 2.24 9.58
CA VAL A 122 -0.59 2.31 9.27
C VAL A 122 -0.01 3.57 9.90
N ASP A 123 1.00 3.39 10.75
CA ASP A 123 1.77 4.49 11.31
C ASP A 123 3.07 4.64 10.55
N VAL A 124 3.37 5.85 10.06
CA VAL A 124 4.58 6.12 9.30
C VAL A 124 5.34 7.26 9.99
N PRO A 125 6.63 7.07 10.35
CA PRO A 125 7.44 8.18 10.86
C PRO A 125 7.51 9.32 9.85
N GLN A 126 7.50 10.56 10.34
CA GLN A 126 7.55 11.72 9.45
C GLN A 126 8.85 11.74 8.66
N GLY A 127 8.74 11.91 7.35
CA GLY A 127 9.90 11.99 6.48
C GLY A 127 9.54 11.97 5.01
N ARG A 128 10.58 12.09 4.20
CA ARG A 128 10.46 11.92 2.76
C ARG A 128 10.92 10.52 2.41
N TYR A 129 10.11 9.82 1.64
CA TYR A 129 10.36 8.43 1.28
C TYR A 129 10.43 8.26 -0.22
N ARG A 130 11.21 7.27 -0.63
CA ARG A 130 11.17 6.76 -2.00
C ARG A 130 10.32 5.50 -2.00
N VAL A 131 9.34 5.45 -2.88
CA VAL A 131 8.51 4.25 -3.07
C VAL A 131 9.24 3.35 -4.06
N GLN A 132 9.48 2.11 -3.66
CA GLN A 132 10.14 1.11 -4.49
C GLN A 132 9.26 -0.12 -4.61
N SER A 133 9.29 -0.75 -5.78
CA SER A 133 8.44 -1.90 -6.10
C SER A 133 9.28 -3.10 -6.53
N LEU A 134 8.84 -4.29 -6.13
CA LEU A 134 9.49 -5.55 -6.48
C LEU A 134 8.46 -6.67 -6.50
N LEU A 135 8.48 -7.48 -7.55
CA LEU A 135 7.70 -8.72 -7.60
C LEU A 135 8.59 -9.85 -7.10
N ILE A 136 8.15 -10.56 -6.08
CA ILE A 136 8.87 -11.72 -5.57
C ILE A 136 8.13 -13.02 -5.88
N THR A 137 8.92 -14.08 -6.07
CA THR A 137 8.43 -15.43 -6.33
C THR A 137 9.08 -16.38 -5.33
N PRO A 138 8.60 -16.41 -4.06
CA PRO A 138 9.27 -17.17 -3.00
C PRO A 138 9.17 -18.69 -3.15
N GLY A 139 8.37 -19.15 -4.10
CA GLY A 139 8.24 -20.57 -4.44
C GLY A 139 7.84 -20.72 -5.90
N ASP A 140 7.73 -21.95 -6.37
CA ASP A 140 7.51 -22.22 -7.81
C ASP A 140 6.18 -21.66 -8.34
N GLU A 141 5.18 -21.50 -7.45
CA GLU A 141 3.85 -21.06 -7.86
C GLU A 141 3.35 -19.84 -7.07
N ALA A 142 4.22 -19.23 -6.25
CA ALA A 142 3.84 -18.10 -5.42
C ALA A 142 4.39 -16.80 -5.99
N GLU A 143 3.54 -15.77 -6.07
CA GLU A 143 3.92 -14.42 -6.49
C GLU A 143 3.31 -13.39 -5.55
N PHE A 144 4.14 -12.45 -5.11
CA PHE A 144 3.69 -11.31 -4.29
C PHE A 144 4.33 -10.03 -4.82
N GLN A 145 3.52 -8.97 -4.87
CA GLN A 145 4.00 -7.64 -5.25
C GLN A 145 4.32 -6.86 -3.98
N LEU A 146 5.55 -6.36 -3.89
CA LEU A 146 6.00 -5.56 -2.75
C LEU A 146 6.10 -4.09 -3.16
N ASP A 147 5.60 -3.21 -2.30
CA ASP A 147 5.79 -1.77 -2.43
C ASP A 147 6.31 -1.27 -1.08
N ARG A 148 7.55 -0.79 -1.03
CA ARG A 148 8.19 -0.37 0.21
C ARG A 148 8.50 1.11 0.25
N LEU A 149 8.60 1.63 1.46
CA LEU A 149 9.00 3.00 1.74
C LEU A 149 10.42 2.99 2.28
N VAL A 150 11.34 3.62 1.58
CA VAL A 150 12.72 3.82 2.06
C VAL A 150 12.99 5.30 2.19
N SER A 151 13.79 5.69 3.19
CA SER A 151 14.14 7.10 3.39
C SER A 151 14.84 7.66 2.16
N ALA A 152 14.33 8.76 1.67
CA ALA A 152 14.88 9.42 0.49
C ALA A 152 16.09 10.28 0.82
#